data_e78d63d15e719445d5afdceb683e906e
#
_entry.id   e78d63d15e719445d5afdceb683e906e
#
_cell.length_a   1.000
_cell.length_b   1.000
_cell.length_c   1.000
_cell.angle_alpha   90.00
_cell.angle_beta   90.00
_cell.angle_gamma   90.00
#
_symmetry.space_group_name_H-M   'P 1'
#
loop_
_entity.id
_entity.type
_entity.pdbx_description
1 polymer ?
#
loop_
_entity_poly.entity_id
_entity_poly.type
_entity_poly.pdbx_seq_one_letter_code
_entity_poly.pdbx_strand_id
1 'polypeptide(L)'
;MPEILVAVREACADALALLLPVSCAGCDEPDVALCERCALALAPAPRRQSIEAPGGVVAVWSGLAFDGVAARVLRAIKEEGRTSLAEALAPALAAALAHAGAGDAVLVPLPTSRRSYRRRGYRVPDLLVRRVGRRPSRLLRYARRTGDQRGLDRDARARNVAQSLVATGGAGQRVVVVDDVVTTGASLGEAVRALRAGGAVVVAAVTVAATPRRRATRR
;
A
#
# COMPACT_ATOMS: atom_id res chain seq x y z
N MET A 1 34.76 -27.73 9.55
CA MET A 1 33.76 -27.09 10.42
C MET A 1 32.70 -26.23 9.69
N PRO A 2 32.96 -25.55 8.56
CA PRO A 2 31.86 -24.81 7.87
C PRO A 2 30.79 -25.71 7.25
N GLU A 3 31.14 -26.91 6.77
CA GLU A 3 30.17 -27.81 6.13
C GLU A 3 29.11 -28.38 7.10
N ILE A 4 29.49 -28.67 8.34
CA ILE A 4 28.55 -29.16 9.36
C ILE A 4 27.51 -28.08 9.72
N LEU A 5 27.92 -26.81 9.81
CA LEU A 5 27.03 -25.69 10.05
C LEU A 5 26.05 -25.45 8.89
N VAL A 6 26.48 -25.67 7.66
CA VAL A 6 25.62 -25.59 6.47
C VAL A 6 24.61 -26.73 6.48
N ALA A 7 25.04 -27.97 6.70
CA ALA A 7 24.18 -29.15 6.74
C ALA A 7 23.15 -29.10 7.88
N VAL A 8 23.54 -28.61 9.07
CA VAL A 8 22.60 -28.40 10.18
C VAL A 8 21.58 -27.31 9.86
N ARG A 9 21.98 -26.24 9.20
CA ARG A 9 21.07 -25.15 8.79
C ARG A 9 20.07 -25.61 7.73
N GLU A 10 20.50 -26.43 6.79
CA GLU A 10 19.64 -27.05 5.76
C GLU A 10 18.67 -28.05 6.40
N ALA A 11 19.15 -28.96 7.25
CA ALA A 11 18.28 -29.89 7.95
C ALA A 11 17.26 -29.21 8.87
N CYS A 12 17.63 -28.10 9.54
CA CYS A 12 16.69 -27.32 10.32
C CYS A 12 15.67 -26.58 9.43
N ALA A 13 16.09 -26.10 8.26
CA ALA A 13 15.19 -25.46 7.31
C ALA A 13 14.17 -26.46 6.74
N ASP A 14 14.62 -27.66 6.39
CA ASP A 14 13.77 -28.74 5.89
C ASP A 14 12.79 -29.23 6.96
N ALA A 15 13.24 -29.40 8.19
CA ALA A 15 12.36 -29.75 9.33
C ALA A 15 11.34 -28.66 9.62
N LEU A 16 11.73 -27.39 9.50
CA LEU A 16 10.82 -26.25 9.68
C LEU A 16 9.81 -26.12 8.53
N ALA A 17 10.21 -26.45 7.30
CA ALA A 17 9.32 -26.50 6.13
C ALA A 17 8.25 -27.59 6.26
N LEU A 18 8.59 -28.74 6.84
CA LEU A 18 7.63 -29.82 7.16
C LEU A 18 6.61 -29.41 8.24
N LEU A 19 7.01 -28.55 9.19
CA LEU A 19 6.14 -28.10 10.29
C LEU A 19 5.32 -26.86 9.92
N LEU A 20 5.75 -26.08 8.94
CA LEU A 20 5.11 -24.85 8.47
C LEU A 20 5.04 -24.86 6.94
N PRO A 21 4.12 -25.64 6.35
CA PRO A 21 4.02 -25.70 4.89
C PRO A 21 3.75 -24.30 4.33
N VAL A 22 4.65 -23.85 3.47
CA VAL A 22 4.51 -22.58 2.74
C VAL A 22 3.70 -22.88 1.48
N SER A 23 2.65 -22.10 1.24
CA SER A 23 1.92 -22.16 -0.03
C SER A 23 1.99 -20.83 -0.78
N CYS A 24 1.86 -20.90 -2.10
CA CYS A 24 1.87 -19.75 -2.97
C CYS A 24 0.73 -18.79 -2.60
N ALA A 25 1.08 -17.52 -2.29
CA ALA A 25 0.10 -16.50 -1.94
C ALA A 25 -0.91 -16.18 -3.07
N GLY A 26 -0.63 -16.61 -4.30
CA GLY A 26 -1.49 -16.36 -5.47
C GLY A 26 -2.41 -17.53 -5.83
N CYS A 27 -2.00 -18.78 -5.66
CA CYS A 27 -2.77 -19.95 -6.13
C CYS A 27 -2.73 -21.17 -5.20
N ASP A 28 -2.13 -21.03 -4.02
CA ASP A 28 -2.00 -22.07 -3.00
C ASP A 28 -1.11 -23.25 -3.39
N GLU A 29 -0.30 -23.14 -4.46
CA GLU A 29 0.69 -24.15 -4.84
C GLU A 29 1.64 -24.41 -3.67
N PRO A 30 1.89 -25.69 -3.27
CA PRO A 30 2.69 -26.01 -2.10
C PRO A 30 4.16 -25.66 -2.29
N ASP A 31 4.89 -25.53 -1.17
CA ASP A 31 6.34 -25.41 -1.06
C ASP A 31 6.97 -24.16 -1.71
N VAL A 32 6.16 -23.15 -2.06
CA VAL A 32 6.64 -21.92 -2.67
C VAL A 32 5.87 -20.71 -2.14
N ALA A 33 6.58 -19.64 -1.77
CA ALA A 33 5.93 -18.42 -1.27
C ALA A 33 5.13 -17.67 -2.36
N LEU A 34 5.64 -17.68 -3.58
CA LEU A 34 5.00 -17.15 -4.79
C LEU A 34 5.58 -17.89 -6.00
N CYS A 35 4.76 -18.67 -6.70
CA CYS A 35 5.19 -19.40 -7.88
C CYS A 35 5.39 -18.48 -9.09
N GLU A 36 6.15 -18.94 -10.08
CA GLU A 36 6.51 -18.16 -11.27
C GLU A 36 5.27 -17.64 -12.02
N ARG A 37 4.25 -18.47 -12.21
CA ARG A 37 2.99 -18.09 -12.85
C ARG A 37 2.31 -16.93 -12.10
N CYS A 38 2.30 -16.97 -10.77
CA CYS A 38 1.72 -15.89 -9.98
C CYS A 38 2.62 -14.65 -9.95
N ALA A 39 3.94 -14.81 -10.00
CA ALA A 39 4.87 -13.69 -10.15
C ALA A 39 4.67 -12.97 -11.50
N LEU A 40 4.52 -13.71 -12.60
CA LEU A 40 4.21 -13.17 -13.92
C LEU A 40 2.86 -12.44 -13.95
N ALA A 41 1.85 -12.92 -13.22
CA ALA A 41 0.56 -12.25 -13.09
C ALA A 41 0.62 -10.91 -12.33
N LEU A 42 1.73 -10.60 -11.67
CA LEU A 42 2.03 -9.30 -11.04
C LEU A 42 2.83 -8.36 -11.95
N ALA A 43 2.97 -8.69 -13.24
CA ALA A 43 3.59 -7.79 -14.21
C ALA A 43 2.91 -6.43 -14.20
N PRO A 44 3.67 -5.32 -14.14
CA PRO A 44 3.11 -3.97 -14.06
C PRO A 44 2.18 -3.65 -15.23
N ALA A 45 0.98 -3.17 -14.91
CA ALA A 45 0.00 -2.67 -15.86
C ALA A 45 -0.56 -1.31 -15.37
N PRO A 46 0.22 -0.23 -15.42
CA PRO A 46 -0.13 1.04 -14.81
C PRO A 46 -1.44 1.60 -15.36
N ARG A 47 -2.29 2.06 -14.45
CA ARG A 47 -3.60 2.65 -14.76
C ARG A 47 -3.75 3.99 -14.06
N ARG A 48 -4.31 4.97 -14.79
CA ARG A 48 -4.61 6.28 -14.26
C ARG A 48 -6.08 6.41 -13.93
N GLN A 49 -6.37 6.98 -12.77
CA GLN A 49 -7.67 7.51 -12.42
C GLN A 49 -7.50 8.87 -11.76
N SER A 50 -8.59 9.58 -11.53
CA SER A 50 -8.58 10.86 -10.84
C SER A 50 -9.42 10.79 -9.59
N ILE A 51 -9.02 11.53 -8.57
CA ILE A 51 -9.80 11.76 -7.35
C ILE A 51 -9.98 13.27 -7.17
N GLU A 52 -11.13 13.66 -6.66
CA GLU A 52 -11.35 15.03 -6.22
C GLU A 52 -10.80 15.21 -4.81
N ALA A 53 -10.14 16.33 -4.58
CA ALA A 53 -9.65 16.75 -3.29
C ALA A 53 -9.73 18.27 -3.18
N PRO A 54 -9.82 18.86 -1.99
CA PRO A 54 -9.74 20.31 -1.81
C PRO A 54 -8.49 20.89 -2.49
N GLY A 55 -8.69 21.90 -3.31
CA GLY A 55 -7.66 22.50 -4.16
C GLY A 55 -7.48 21.81 -5.52
N GLY A 56 -8.47 21.00 -5.96
CA GLY A 56 -8.55 20.45 -7.32
C GLY A 56 -8.26 18.98 -7.44
N VAL A 57 -8.45 18.47 -8.64
CA VAL A 57 -8.29 17.07 -9.02
C VAL A 57 -6.84 16.61 -8.89
N VAL A 58 -6.62 15.38 -8.42
CA VAL A 58 -5.30 14.75 -8.34
C VAL A 58 -5.31 13.43 -9.13
N ALA A 59 -4.27 13.24 -9.94
CA ALA A 59 -4.05 11.97 -10.63
C ALA A 59 -3.62 10.89 -9.64
N VAL A 60 -4.21 9.70 -9.76
CA VAL A 60 -3.82 8.49 -9.03
C VAL A 60 -3.34 7.46 -10.03
N TRP A 61 -2.11 7.02 -9.89
CA TRP A 61 -1.54 5.95 -10.68
C TRP A 61 -1.46 4.67 -9.86
N SER A 62 -1.92 3.58 -10.42
CA SER A 62 -1.91 2.26 -9.79
C SER A 62 -1.21 1.27 -10.69
N GLY A 63 -0.28 0.48 -10.12
CA GLY A 63 0.53 -0.44 -10.90
C GLY A 63 -0.20 -1.69 -11.38
N LEU A 64 -1.28 -2.09 -10.70
CA LEU A 64 -2.06 -3.30 -10.95
C LEU A 64 -3.55 -3.06 -10.82
N ALA A 65 -4.37 -3.98 -11.33
CA ALA A 65 -5.74 -4.14 -10.89
C ALA A 65 -5.77 -4.85 -9.52
N PHE A 66 -6.67 -4.44 -8.62
CA PHE A 66 -6.89 -5.12 -7.34
C PHE A 66 -7.86 -6.29 -7.54
N ASP A 67 -7.38 -7.33 -8.17
CA ASP A 67 -8.11 -8.59 -8.41
C ASP A 67 -7.14 -9.79 -8.40
N GLY A 68 -7.64 -10.99 -8.57
CA GLY A 68 -6.86 -12.22 -8.73
C GLY A 68 -5.66 -12.34 -7.79
N VAL A 69 -4.49 -12.55 -8.36
CA VAL A 69 -3.22 -12.74 -7.64
C VAL A 69 -2.82 -11.50 -6.85
N ALA A 70 -2.99 -10.29 -7.40
CA ALA A 70 -2.60 -9.06 -6.72
C ALA A 70 -3.40 -8.86 -5.41
N ALA A 71 -4.69 -9.15 -5.43
CA ALA A 71 -5.53 -9.04 -4.24
C ALA A 71 -5.15 -10.08 -3.17
N ARG A 72 -4.84 -11.32 -3.58
CA ARG A 72 -4.40 -12.40 -2.66
C ARG A 72 -3.06 -12.08 -2.02
N VAL A 73 -2.06 -11.67 -2.81
CA VAL A 73 -0.73 -11.29 -2.33
C VAL A 73 -0.80 -10.11 -1.35
N LEU A 74 -1.57 -9.07 -1.67
CA LEU A 74 -1.76 -7.94 -0.76
C LEU A 74 -2.48 -8.35 0.54
N ARG A 75 -3.42 -9.31 0.47
CA ARG A 75 -4.07 -9.87 1.66
C ARG A 75 -3.08 -10.66 2.50
N ALA A 76 -2.26 -11.53 1.90
CA ALA A 76 -1.23 -12.30 2.59
C ALA A 76 -0.24 -11.38 3.33
N ILE A 77 0.17 -10.26 2.71
CA ILE A 77 0.96 -9.24 3.41
C ILE A 77 0.17 -8.63 4.56
N LYS A 78 -1.12 -8.31 4.40
CA LYS A 78 -1.91 -7.60 5.41
C LYS A 78 -2.38 -8.46 6.57
N GLU A 79 -2.68 -9.72 6.33
CA GLU A 79 -3.40 -10.58 7.27
C GLU A 79 -2.52 -11.72 7.81
N GLU A 80 -1.61 -12.24 6.99
CA GLU A 80 -0.75 -13.36 7.33
C GLU A 80 0.68 -12.95 7.72
N GLY A 81 1.03 -11.67 7.57
CA GLY A 81 2.36 -11.17 7.92
C GLY A 81 3.46 -11.52 6.93
N ARG A 82 3.13 -11.98 5.73
CA ARG A 82 4.10 -12.42 4.69
C ARG A 82 4.77 -11.23 4.01
N THR A 83 5.58 -10.48 4.76
CA THR A 83 6.17 -9.20 4.34
C THR A 83 7.19 -9.34 3.19
N SER A 84 7.80 -10.50 3.00
CA SER A 84 8.69 -10.79 1.86
C SER A 84 8.00 -10.62 0.52
N LEU A 85 6.70 -10.91 0.43
CA LEU A 85 5.89 -10.74 -0.79
C LEU A 85 5.81 -9.28 -1.29
N ALA A 86 6.14 -8.30 -0.45
CA ALA A 86 6.19 -6.91 -0.88
C ALA A 86 7.25 -6.65 -1.96
N GLU A 87 8.26 -7.51 -2.07
CA GLU A 87 9.26 -7.46 -3.13
C GLU A 87 8.64 -7.74 -4.50
N ALA A 88 7.75 -8.72 -4.60
CA ALA A 88 7.04 -9.03 -5.85
C ALA A 88 6.09 -7.91 -6.31
N LEU A 89 5.68 -7.03 -5.40
CA LEU A 89 4.85 -5.86 -5.71
C LEU A 89 5.65 -4.58 -6.02
N ALA A 90 6.97 -4.59 -5.75
CA ALA A 90 7.81 -3.42 -5.97
C ALA A 90 7.85 -2.96 -7.43
N PRO A 91 7.93 -3.83 -8.45
CA PRO A 91 7.89 -3.41 -9.86
C PRO A 91 6.60 -2.65 -10.21
N ALA A 92 5.45 -3.08 -9.68
CA ALA A 92 4.16 -2.43 -9.92
C ALA A 92 4.12 -1.01 -9.32
N LEU A 93 4.61 -0.85 -8.07
CA LEU A 93 4.70 0.47 -7.46
C LEU A 93 5.72 1.36 -8.20
N ALA A 94 6.86 0.83 -8.60
CA ALA A 94 7.88 1.56 -9.35
C ALA A 94 7.33 2.08 -10.69
N ALA A 95 6.58 1.25 -11.42
CA ALA A 95 5.92 1.65 -12.66
C ALA A 95 4.87 2.75 -12.41
N ALA A 96 4.07 2.64 -11.36
CA ALA A 96 3.11 3.70 -10.99
C ALA A 96 3.81 5.02 -10.65
N LEU A 97 4.92 4.98 -9.91
CA LEU A 97 5.74 6.16 -9.58
C LEU A 97 6.34 6.81 -10.83
N ALA A 98 6.84 6.00 -11.78
CA ALA A 98 7.38 6.50 -13.04
C ALA A 98 6.31 7.22 -13.86
N HIS A 99 5.13 6.62 -14.03
CA HIS A 99 4.00 7.22 -14.75
C HIS A 99 3.43 8.48 -14.04
N ALA A 100 3.55 8.54 -12.72
CA ALA A 100 3.16 9.71 -11.93
C ALA A 100 4.15 10.90 -12.08
N GLY A 101 5.28 10.72 -12.74
CA GLY A 101 6.35 11.73 -12.78
C GLY A 101 6.90 12.03 -11.39
N ALA A 102 6.99 11.00 -10.53
CA ALA A 102 7.37 11.19 -9.13
C ALA A 102 8.79 11.78 -8.96
N GLY A 103 9.73 11.45 -9.87
CA GLY A 103 11.09 11.98 -9.86
C GLY A 103 11.72 11.92 -8.46
N ASP A 104 12.18 13.07 -8.00
CA ASP A 104 12.76 13.33 -6.69
C ASP A 104 11.74 13.66 -5.59
N ALA A 105 10.44 13.72 -5.93
CA ALA A 105 9.39 14.05 -4.97
C ALA A 105 9.43 13.15 -3.73
N VAL A 106 9.14 13.74 -2.58
CA VAL A 106 9.09 13.02 -1.30
C VAL A 106 7.92 12.06 -1.29
N LEU A 107 8.18 10.77 -1.02
CA LEU A 107 7.12 9.77 -0.92
C LEU A 107 6.50 9.79 0.48
N VAL A 108 5.20 10.06 0.54
CA VAL A 108 4.43 10.19 1.78
C VAL A 108 3.41 9.06 1.88
N PRO A 109 3.75 7.96 2.56
CA PRO A 109 2.80 6.88 2.81
C PRO A 109 1.61 7.33 3.63
N LEU A 110 0.42 6.79 3.34
CA LEU A 110 -0.73 6.94 4.22
C LEU A 110 -0.44 6.34 5.60
N PRO A 111 -0.80 7.06 6.68
CA PRO A 111 -0.60 6.53 8.02
C PRO A 111 -1.51 5.32 8.27
N THR A 112 -0.92 4.26 8.80
CA THR A 112 -1.66 3.08 9.24
C THR A 112 -2.32 3.35 10.59
N SER A 113 -3.57 2.92 10.77
CA SER A 113 -4.27 3.08 12.04
C SER A 113 -3.53 2.36 13.19
N ARG A 114 -3.64 2.89 14.42
CA ARG A 114 -3.01 2.27 15.60
C ARG A 114 -3.43 0.82 15.80
N ARG A 115 -4.70 0.49 15.54
CA ARG A 115 -5.23 -0.87 15.63
C ARG A 115 -4.54 -1.80 14.61
N SER A 116 -4.45 -1.37 13.36
CA SER A 116 -3.79 -2.14 12.30
C SER A 116 -2.29 -2.30 12.55
N TYR A 117 -1.63 -1.26 13.04
CA TYR A 117 -0.21 -1.33 13.38
C TYR A 117 0.05 -2.27 14.57
N ARG A 118 -0.76 -2.21 15.62
CA ARG A 118 -0.63 -3.13 16.78
C ARG A 118 -0.82 -4.59 16.39
N ARG A 119 -1.73 -4.86 15.42
CA ARG A 119 -1.97 -6.22 14.93
C ARG A 119 -0.84 -6.75 14.07
N ARG A 120 -0.22 -5.89 13.24
CA ARG A 120 0.74 -6.32 12.20
C ARG A 120 2.20 -6.10 12.58
N GLY A 121 2.51 -5.12 13.41
CA GLY A 121 3.87 -4.70 13.72
C GLY A 121 4.54 -3.81 12.65
N TYR A 122 3.93 -3.66 11.46
CA TYR A 122 4.47 -2.87 10.34
C TYR A 122 3.39 -2.09 9.59
N ARG A 123 3.84 -1.19 8.73
CA ARG A 123 3.00 -0.38 7.84
C ARG A 123 3.22 -0.81 6.40
N VAL A 124 2.17 -1.29 5.75
CA VAL A 124 2.27 -1.82 4.38
C VAL A 124 2.76 -0.77 3.39
N PRO A 125 2.24 0.48 3.36
CA PRO A 125 2.75 1.49 2.45
C PRO A 125 4.23 1.86 2.71
N ASP A 126 4.68 1.92 3.98
CA ASP A 126 6.10 2.16 4.32
C ASP A 126 6.98 1.01 3.78
N LEU A 127 6.50 -0.23 3.94
CA LEU A 127 7.20 -1.42 3.46
C LEU A 127 7.39 -1.37 1.93
N LEU A 128 6.32 -1.08 1.20
CA LEU A 128 6.31 -0.99 -0.26
C LEU A 128 7.26 0.12 -0.76
N VAL A 129 7.24 1.30 -0.13
CA VAL A 129 8.16 2.40 -0.47
C VAL A 129 9.63 1.99 -0.28
N ARG A 130 9.94 1.22 0.77
CA ARG A 130 11.30 0.70 0.99
C ARG A 130 11.72 -0.30 -0.07
N ARG A 131 10.80 -1.15 -0.56
CA ARG A 131 11.09 -2.15 -1.59
C ARG A 131 11.38 -1.55 -2.97
N VAL A 132 10.93 -0.32 -3.24
CA VAL A 132 11.35 0.44 -4.44
C VAL A 132 12.61 1.28 -4.23
N GLY A 133 13.39 1.00 -3.17
CA GLY A 133 14.65 1.70 -2.88
C GLY A 133 14.49 3.14 -2.36
N ARG A 134 13.27 3.57 -1.98
CA ARG A 134 13.00 4.93 -1.51
C ARG A 134 12.74 4.98 0.00
N ARG A 135 12.91 6.15 0.60
CA ARG A 135 12.64 6.37 2.02
C ARG A 135 11.21 6.90 2.21
N PRO A 136 10.37 6.22 3.04
CA PRO A 136 9.05 6.75 3.39
C PRO A 136 9.18 7.96 4.30
N SER A 137 8.50 9.06 3.95
CA SER A 137 8.43 10.27 4.79
C SER A 137 7.11 10.33 5.54
N ARG A 138 7.17 10.57 6.85
CA ARG A 138 5.99 10.56 7.73
C ARG A 138 5.44 11.97 7.92
N LEU A 139 5.07 12.61 6.85
CA LEU A 139 4.48 13.95 6.88
C LEU A 139 2.98 13.96 7.23
N LEU A 140 2.36 12.79 7.44
CA LEU A 140 0.97 12.65 7.81
C LEU A 140 0.80 11.89 9.13
N ARG A 141 -0.13 12.35 9.96
CA ARG A 141 -0.61 11.61 11.13
C ARG A 141 -2.13 11.73 11.26
N TYR A 142 -2.73 10.81 11.97
CA TYR A 142 -4.13 10.98 12.37
C TYR A 142 -4.27 12.18 13.33
N ALA A 143 -5.27 13.00 13.09
CA ALA A 143 -5.69 14.01 14.04
C ALA A 143 -6.09 13.34 15.37
N ARG A 144 -5.76 13.95 16.51
CA ARG A 144 -6.30 13.50 17.79
C ARG A 144 -7.80 13.76 17.79
N ARG A 145 -8.61 12.73 17.95
CA ARG A 145 -10.04 12.93 18.22
C ARG A 145 -10.17 13.55 19.61
N THR A 146 -10.55 14.80 19.67
CA THR A 146 -11.06 15.43 20.89
C THR A 146 -12.53 15.06 20.99
N GLY A 147 -12.90 14.25 21.98
CA GLY A 147 -14.30 14.02 22.35
C GLY A 147 -14.94 12.73 21.85
N ASP A 148 -15.66 12.16 22.75
CA ASP A 148 -16.54 11.00 22.72
C ASP A 148 -17.62 11.14 21.61
N GLN A 149 -17.58 10.26 20.60
CA GLN A 149 -18.71 10.07 19.70
C GLN A 149 -18.97 8.58 19.54
N ARG A 150 -19.65 8.02 20.54
CA ARG A 150 -20.32 6.74 20.44
C ARG A 150 -21.62 6.95 19.67
N GLY A 151 -21.75 6.28 18.53
CA GLY A 151 -22.99 6.21 17.76
C GLY A 151 -22.98 7.05 16.50
N LEU A 152 -22.45 6.55 15.40
CA LEU A 152 -22.58 7.16 14.09
C LEU A 152 -22.79 6.14 12.98
N ASP A 153 -23.84 6.36 12.24
CA ASP A 153 -24.41 5.71 11.09
C ASP A 153 -23.47 5.63 9.85
N ARG A 154 -23.83 4.87 8.82
CA ARG A 154 -23.06 4.61 7.60
C ARG A 154 -22.54 5.85 6.88
N ASP A 155 -23.34 6.92 6.86
CA ASP A 155 -22.96 8.22 6.27
C ASP A 155 -21.91 8.98 7.10
N ALA A 156 -21.80 8.65 8.37
CA ALA A 156 -20.75 9.13 9.24
C ALA A 156 -19.39 8.50 8.96
N ARG A 157 -19.31 7.33 8.30
CA ARG A 157 -18.02 6.74 7.90
C ARG A 157 -17.36 7.52 6.77
N ALA A 158 -18.11 8.04 5.82
CA ALA A 158 -17.57 8.90 4.76
C ALA A 158 -17.14 10.26 5.35
N ARG A 159 -17.93 10.82 6.28
CA ARG A 159 -17.58 12.04 7.04
C ARG A 159 -16.45 11.83 8.03
N ASN A 160 -16.28 10.61 8.57
CA ASN A 160 -15.19 10.25 9.49
C ASN A 160 -13.80 10.20 8.83
N VAL A 161 -13.70 10.19 7.50
CA VAL A 161 -12.42 10.31 6.78
C VAL A 161 -12.05 11.79 6.63
N ALA A 162 -13.06 12.68 6.48
CA ALA A 162 -12.82 14.11 6.37
C ALA A 162 -12.20 14.68 7.67
N GLN A 163 -11.08 15.41 7.51
CA GLN A 163 -10.31 16.01 8.62
C GLN A 163 -9.68 14.99 9.61
N SER A 164 -9.60 13.72 9.21
CA SER A 164 -8.96 12.67 10.01
C SER A 164 -7.43 12.73 10.00
N LEU A 165 -6.85 13.42 9.02
CA LEU A 165 -5.41 13.55 8.84
C LEU A 165 -4.93 15.00 8.99
N VAL A 166 -3.73 15.15 9.52
CA VAL A 166 -3.01 16.44 9.58
C VAL A 166 -1.58 16.24 9.09
N ALA A 167 -1.08 17.26 8.38
CA ALA A 167 0.33 17.30 8.00
C ALA A 167 1.17 17.71 9.23
N THR A 168 2.39 17.16 9.30
CA THR A 168 3.37 17.43 10.37
C THR A 168 4.61 18.13 9.83
N GLY A 169 4.55 18.63 8.61
CA GLY A 169 5.64 19.29 7.88
C GLY A 169 5.43 19.18 6.38
N GLY A 170 6.47 19.50 5.61
CA GLY A 170 6.46 19.35 4.15
C GLY A 170 6.07 20.62 3.39
N ALA A 171 5.97 21.77 4.05
CA ALA A 171 5.72 23.06 3.39
C ALA A 171 6.74 23.31 2.27
N GLY A 172 6.27 23.69 1.08
CA GLY A 172 7.07 23.90 -0.12
C GLY A 172 7.62 22.64 -0.79
N GLN A 173 7.51 21.46 -0.16
CA GLN A 173 8.02 20.23 -0.74
C GLN A 173 7.07 19.64 -1.79
N ARG A 174 7.64 19.13 -2.87
CA ARG A 174 6.93 18.30 -3.84
C ARG A 174 6.75 16.90 -3.24
N VAL A 175 5.51 16.44 -3.15
CA VAL A 175 5.18 15.17 -2.51
C VAL A 175 4.31 14.28 -3.41
N VAL A 176 4.50 12.96 -3.27
CA VAL A 176 3.61 11.94 -3.84
C VAL A 176 3.02 11.13 -2.69
N VAL A 177 1.71 11.07 -2.64
CA VAL A 177 0.99 10.25 -1.64
C VAL A 177 1.05 8.78 -2.05
N VAL A 178 1.39 7.89 -1.13
CA VAL A 178 1.50 6.45 -1.41
C VAL A 178 0.54 5.64 -0.53
N ASP A 179 -0.21 4.72 -1.16
CA ASP A 179 -1.01 3.72 -0.45
C ASP A 179 -0.84 2.34 -1.12
N ASP A 180 -1.35 1.30 -0.50
CA ASP A 180 -1.32 -0.05 -1.08
C ASP A 180 -2.44 -0.26 -2.10
N VAL A 181 -3.67 0.16 -1.81
CA VAL A 181 -4.84 -0.02 -2.69
C VAL A 181 -5.72 1.21 -2.69
N VAL A 182 -6.10 1.66 -3.88
CA VAL A 182 -7.17 2.64 -4.01
C VAL A 182 -8.50 1.95 -4.33
N THR A 183 -9.53 2.26 -3.54
CA THR A 183 -10.93 1.85 -3.78
C THR A 183 -11.74 3.04 -4.25
N THR A 184 -12.30 3.82 -3.34
CA THR A 184 -13.03 5.06 -3.63
C THR A 184 -12.11 6.27 -3.79
N GLY A 185 -10.91 6.21 -3.24
CA GLY A 185 -9.96 7.33 -3.18
C GLY A 185 -10.17 8.28 -2.00
N ALA A 186 -11.16 8.05 -1.13
CA ALA A 186 -11.47 8.96 -0.02
C ALA A 186 -10.26 9.18 0.93
N SER A 187 -9.53 8.12 1.26
CA SER A 187 -8.32 8.24 2.11
C SER A 187 -7.20 9.02 1.42
N LEU A 188 -7.01 8.80 0.11
CA LEU A 188 -6.05 9.57 -0.67
C LEU A 188 -6.45 11.04 -0.77
N GLY A 189 -7.74 11.32 -1.00
CA GLY A 189 -8.27 12.69 -1.04
C GLY A 189 -8.04 13.44 0.28
N GLU A 190 -8.28 12.78 1.40
CA GLU A 190 -8.02 13.35 2.72
C GLU A 190 -6.52 13.59 2.98
N ALA A 191 -5.66 12.68 2.54
CA ALA A 191 -4.21 12.87 2.63
C ALA A 191 -3.74 14.07 1.79
N VAL A 192 -4.26 14.19 0.57
CA VAL A 192 -4.01 15.35 -0.31
C VAL A 192 -4.46 16.64 0.35
N ARG A 193 -5.69 16.67 0.89
CA ARG A 193 -6.20 17.82 1.63
C ARG A 193 -5.27 18.24 2.77
N ALA A 194 -4.89 17.27 3.61
CA ALA A 194 -4.04 17.53 4.75
C ALA A 194 -2.65 18.07 4.36
N LEU A 195 -2.04 17.49 3.33
CA LEU A 195 -0.72 17.91 2.83
C LEU A 195 -0.78 19.30 2.20
N ARG A 196 -1.78 19.60 1.38
CA ARG A 196 -1.99 20.93 0.80
C ARG A 196 -2.25 21.98 1.89
N ALA A 197 -3.05 21.65 2.90
CA ALA A 197 -3.26 22.53 4.05
C ALA A 197 -1.98 22.76 4.86
N GLY A 198 -1.02 21.83 4.84
CA GLY A 198 0.32 21.98 5.41
C GLY A 198 1.33 22.65 4.47
N GLY A 199 0.90 23.18 3.33
CA GLY A 199 1.74 23.90 2.37
C GLY A 199 2.55 23.02 1.42
N ALA A 200 2.32 21.71 1.38
CA ALA A 200 3.01 20.82 0.43
C ALA A 200 2.41 20.90 -0.98
N VAL A 201 3.26 20.73 -2.00
CA VAL A 201 2.86 20.62 -3.40
C VAL A 201 2.61 19.16 -3.74
N VAL A 202 1.35 18.73 -3.75
CA VAL A 202 1.00 17.34 -4.08
C VAL A 202 1.03 17.15 -5.61
N VAL A 203 1.99 16.38 -6.09
CA VAL A 203 2.20 16.08 -7.52
C VAL A 203 1.20 15.04 -8.01
N ALA A 204 1.06 13.93 -7.29
CA ALA A 204 0.19 12.82 -7.60
C ALA A 204 -0.08 11.96 -6.36
N ALA A 205 -0.94 10.97 -6.50
CA ALA A 205 -0.99 9.82 -5.61
C ALA A 205 -0.63 8.55 -6.39
N VAL A 206 -0.05 7.57 -5.71
CA VAL A 206 0.27 6.27 -6.29
C VAL A 206 -0.15 5.14 -5.37
N THR A 207 -0.54 4.01 -5.97
CA THR A 207 -0.87 2.79 -5.24
C THR A 207 -0.30 1.57 -5.98
N VAL A 208 -0.12 0.47 -5.26
CA VAL A 208 0.22 -0.80 -5.91
C VAL A 208 -0.93 -1.27 -6.78
N ALA A 209 -2.17 -1.19 -6.27
CA ALA A 209 -3.33 -1.67 -7.02
C ALA A 209 -4.55 -0.74 -6.88
N ALA A 210 -5.46 -0.84 -7.85
CA ALA A 210 -6.74 -0.16 -7.84
C ALA A 210 -7.89 -1.15 -8.03
N THR A 211 -8.96 -0.98 -7.26
CA THR A 211 -10.20 -1.72 -7.51
C THR A 211 -10.73 -1.36 -8.89
N PRO A 212 -11.01 -2.35 -9.77
CA PRO A 212 -11.60 -2.08 -11.07
C PRO A 212 -12.91 -1.31 -10.90
N ARG A 213 -13.03 -0.15 -11.54
CA ARG A 213 -14.32 0.56 -11.60
C ARG A 213 -15.24 -0.25 -12.53
N ARG A 214 -16.36 -0.74 -12.00
CA ARG A 214 -17.44 -1.24 -12.86
C ARG A 214 -17.83 -0.11 -13.81
N ARG A 215 -17.57 -0.28 -15.11
CA ARG A 215 -18.19 0.60 -16.12
C ARG A 215 -19.69 0.47 -15.93
N ALA A 216 -20.36 1.56 -15.58
CA ALA A 216 -21.81 1.61 -15.69
C ALA A 216 -22.11 1.35 -17.16
N THR A 217 -22.68 0.18 -17.46
CA THR A 217 -23.23 -0.12 -18.77
C THR A 217 -24.36 0.89 -18.96
N ARG A 218 -24.16 1.92 -19.80
CA ARG A 218 -25.26 2.74 -20.26
C ARG A 218 -26.20 1.79 -21.02
N ARG A 219 -27.39 1.56 -20.45
CA ARG A 219 -28.55 1.06 -21.18
C ARG A 219 -29.13 2.20 -21.98
#